data_5710436638caed9ee8eeb7a2e942852f
#
_entry.id   5710436638caed9ee8eeb7a2e942852f
#
_cell.length_a   1.000
_cell.length_b   1.000
_cell.length_c   1.000
_cell.angle_alpha   90.00
_cell.angle_beta   90.00
_cell.angle_gamma   90.00
#
_symmetry.space_group_name_H-M   'P 1'
#
loop_
_entity.id
_entity.type
_entity.pdbx_description
1 polymer ?
#
loop_
_entity_poly.entity_id
_entity_poly.type
_entity_poly.pdbx_seq_one_letter_code
_entity_poly.pdbx_strand_id
1 'polypeptide(L)'
;DLTGWVNVNGAPSTWTVRDGLLVCSGRPTGLLRTARRYENFVLELEWSHLKPDGNAGLFVYSDALPVCGQPFTRAIEVQVMLGDDPDGSYTGHGDIFSIFGD
;
A
#
# COMPACT_ATOMS: atom_id res chain seq x y z
N ASP A 1 -2.66 -16.37 -7.17
CA ASP A 1 -3.97 -15.72 -7.15
C ASP A 1 -4.10 -14.79 -5.95
N LEU A 2 -5.23 -14.14 -5.82
CA LEU A 2 -5.49 -13.19 -4.73
C LEU A 2 -6.36 -13.78 -3.61
N THR A 3 -6.42 -15.09 -3.49
CA THR A 3 -7.13 -15.72 -2.37
C THR A 3 -6.53 -15.23 -1.05
N GLY A 4 -7.38 -14.80 -0.12
CA GLY A 4 -6.95 -14.23 1.16
C GLY A 4 -6.71 -12.73 1.14
N TRP A 5 -6.95 -12.08 0.00
CA TRP A 5 -6.81 -10.63 -0.17
C TRP A 5 -8.13 -10.00 -0.56
N VAL A 6 -8.32 -8.74 -0.20
CA VAL A 6 -9.50 -7.95 -0.55
C VAL A 6 -9.06 -6.69 -1.28
N ASN A 7 -9.57 -6.51 -2.50
CA ASN A 7 -9.43 -5.26 -3.23
C ASN A 7 -10.47 -4.28 -2.66
N VAL A 8 -10.02 -3.32 -1.89
CA VAL A 8 -10.90 -2.47 -1.10
C VAL A 8 -11.66 -1.49 -1.97
N ASN A 9 -10.96 -0.79 -2.85
CA ASN A 9 -11.54 0.30 -3.64
C ASN A 9 -10.87 0.49 -5.01
N GLY A 10 -10.11 -0.48 -5.45
CA GLY A 10 -9.51 -0.46 -6.79
C GLY A 10 -10.42 -1.05 -7.84
N ALA A 11 -10.04 -0.93 -9.10
CA ALA A 11 -10.65 -1.66 -10.18
C ALA A 11 -10.18 -3.13 -10.17
N PRO A 12 -10.89 -4.05 -10.84
CA PRO A 12 -10.43 -5.44 -10.94
C PRO A 12 -9.03 -5.59 -11.55
N SER A 13 -8.60 -4.63 -12.37
CA SER A 13 -7.29 -4.62 -13.01
C SER A 13 -6.20 -3.92 -12.19
N THR A 14 -6.54 -3.29 -11.07
CA THR A 14 -5.56 -2.55 -10.26
C THR A 14 -4.52 -3.48 -9.66
N TRP A 15 -4.95 -4.61 -9.14
CA TRP A 15 -4.12 -5.62 -8.49
C TRP A 15 -4.24 -6.94 -9.23
N THR A 16 -3.12 -7.46 -9.71
CA THR A 16 -3.09 -8.71 -10.47
C THR A 16 -1.93 -9.59 -9.99
N VAL A 17 -1.99 -10.86 -10.28
CA VAL A 17 -0.88 -11.79 -10.04
C VAL A 17 -0.34 -12.23 -11.40
N ARG A 18 0.96 -12.07 -11.60
CA ARG A 18 1.63 -12.41 -12.84
C ARG A 18 2.99 -13.02 -12.53
N ASP A 19 3.24 -14.19 -13.03
CA ASP A 19 4.51 -14.93 -12.85
C ASP A 19 4.92 -15.05 -11.36
N GLY A 20 3.93 -15.30 -10.49
CA GLY A 20 4.17 -15.41 -9.05
C GLY A 20 4.36 -14.09 -8.32
N LEU A 21 4.20 -12.97 -9.02
CA LEU A 21 4.36 -11.63 -8.44
C LEU A 21 3.01 -10.94 -8.30
N LEU A 22 2.84 -10.21 -7.20
CA LEU A 22 1.73 -9.30 -7.02
C LEU A 22 2.06 -7.99 -7.74
N VAL A 23 1.24 -7.62 -8.72
CA VAL A 23 1.47 -6.44 -9.55
C VAL A 23 0.36 -5.42 -9.30
N CYS A 24 0.76 -4.18 -9.05
CA CYS A 24 -0.16 -3.05 -8.89
C CYS A 24 0.03 -2.04 -10.01
N SER A 25 -1.06 -1.70 -10.70
CA SER A 25 -1.03 -0.65 -11.71
C SER A 25 -1.04 0.76 -11.11
N GLY A 26 -1.50 0.89 -9.86
CA GLY A 26 -1.72 2.18 -9.22
C GLY A 26 -2.91 2.95 -9.76
N ARG A 27 -3.73 2.34 -10.60
CA ARG A 27 -4.85 3.01 -11.28
C ARG A 27 -6.14 2.19 -11.17
N PRO A 28 -7.17 2.73 -10.53
CA PRO A 28 -7.15 3.93 -9.68
C PRO A 28 -6.33 3.70 -8.41
N THR A 29 -5.93 4.78 -7.75
CA THR A 29 -5.30 4.71 -6.43
C THR A 29 -6.22 3.96 -5.47
N GLY A 30 -5.69 2.99 -4.78
CA GLY A 30 -6.50 2.18 -3.88
C GLY A 30 -5.67 1.25 -3.03
N LEU A 31 -6.36 0.38 -2.33
CA LEU A 31 -5.80 -0.52 -1.33
C LEU A 31 -6.10 -1.96 -1.64
N LEU A 32 -5.11 -2.81 -1.39
CA LEU A 32 -5.28 -4.25 -1.25
C LEU A 32 -4.99 -4.59 0.21
N ARG A 33 -5.89 -5.30 0.88
CA ARG A 33 -5.68 -5.72 2.25
C ARG A 33 -5.81 -7.22 2.42
N THR A 34 -5.23 -7.73 3.49
CA THR A 34 -5.49 -9.11 3.89
C THR A 34 -6.95 -9.26 4.32
N ALA A 35 -7.57 -10.38 3.97
CA ALA A 35 -8.91 -10.70 4.45
C ALA A 35 -8.91 -11.00 5.96
N ARG A 36 -7.81 -11.55 6.44
CA ARG A 36 -7.61 -11.93 7.84
C ARG A 36 -6.91 -10.81 8.59
N ARG A 37 -7.24 -10.64 9.87
CA ARG A 37 -6.53 -9.73 10.78
C ARG A 37 -5.36 -10.45 11.43
N TYR A 38 -4.30 -9.69 11.69
CA TYR A 38 -3.09 -10.18 12.35
C TYR A 38 -2.72 -9.23 13.47
N GLU A 39 -2.24 -9.80 14.57
CA GLU A 39 -1.57 -9.06 15.64
C GLU A 39 -0.36 -9.88 16.11
N ASN A 40 0.65 -9.22 16.66
CA ASN A 40 1.90 -9.89 17.07
C ASN A 40 2.54 -10.64 15.90
N PHE A 41 2.86 -9.91 14.83
CA PHE A 41 3.36 -10.52 13.60
C PHE A 41 4.73 -9.97 13.21
N VAL A 42 5.44 -10.75 12.40
CA VAL A 42 6.57 -10.29 11.59
C VAL A 42 6.14 -10.32 10.14
N LEU A 43 6.31 -9.21 9.45
CA LEU A 43 5.99 -9.11 8.02
C LEU A 43 7.28 -8.87 7.24
N GLU A 44 7.53 -9.74 6.29
CA GLU A 44 8.63 -9.57 5.33
C GLU A 44 8.03 -9.31 3.95
N LEU A 45 8.59 -8.33 3.26
CA LEU A 45 8.10 -7.87 1.97
C LEU A 45 9.26 -7.50 1.07
N GLU A 46 9.25 -8.03 -0.15
CA GLU A 46 10.14 -7.57 -1.22
C GLU A 46 9.31 -6.81 -2.25
N TRP A 47 9.89 -5.75 -2.80
CA TRP A 47 9.18 -4.91 -3.74
C TRP A 47 10.12 -4.36 -4.81
N SER A 48 9.51 -3.95 -5.92
CA SER A 48 10.21 -3.27 -7.00
C SER A 48 9.24 -2.32 -7.70
N HIS A 49 9.71 -1.13 -8.02
CA HIS A 49 8.98 -0.21 -8.90
C HIS A 49 9.45 -0.41 -10.34
N LEU A 50 8.49 -0.55 -11.26
CA LEU A 50 8.78 -0.76 -12.68
C LEU A 50 8.91 0.54 -13.46
N LYS A 51 8.53 1.67 -12.87
CA LYS A 51 8.58 3.00 -13.48
C LYS A 51 9.31 3.97 -12.56
N PRO A 52 9.91 5.03 -13.12
CA PRO A 52 10.48 6.11 -12.32
C PRO A 52 9.42 6.72 -11.38
N ASP A 53 9.89 7.28 -10.27
CA ASP A 53 9.05 7.97 -9.29
C ASP A 53 7.95 7.10 -8.69
N GLY A 54 8.17 5.79 -8.62
CA GLY A 54 7.24 4.86 -7.99
C GLY A 54 7.00 5.22 -6.53
N ASN A 55 5.72 5.29 -6.16
CA ASN A 55 5.28 5.62 -4.82
C ASN A 55 4.20 4.64 -4.39
N ALA A 56 4.45 3.97 -3.29
CA ALA A 56 3.53 3.03 -2.67
C ALA A 56 3.74 3.04 -1.16
N GLY A 57 2.94 2.31 -0.44
CA GLY A 57 3.09 2.20 1.00
C GLY A 57 2.55 0.88 1.53
N LEU A 58 3.11 0.48 2.64
CA LEU A 58 2.62 -0.64 3.43
C LEU A 58 1.89 -0.09 4.64
N PHE A 59 0.60 -0.39 4.75
CA PHE A 59 -0.23 0.05 5.86
C PHE A 59 -0.31 -1.08 6.91
N VAL A 60 0.01 -0.74 8.14
CA VAL A 60 -0.14 -1.64 9.29
C VAL A 60 -1.09 -1.01 10.31
N TYR A 61 -1.71 -1.86 11.12
CA TYR A 61 -2.73 -1.45 12.10
C TYR A 61 -3.81 -0.58 11.44
N SER A 62 -4.25 -1.04 10.27
CA SER A 62 -5.18 -0.31 9.42
C SER A 62 -6.63 -0.64 9.75
N ASP A 63 -7.50 0.37 9.62
CA ASP A 63 -8.93 0.12 9.52
C ASP A 63 -9.22 -0.70 8.25
N ALA A 64 -10.37 -1.38 8.25
CA ALA A 64 -10.75 -2.23 7.13
C ALA A 64 -11.28 -1.45 5.94
N LEU A 65 -11.81 -0.26 6.17
CA LEU A 65 -12.45 0.57 5.16
C LEU A 65 -11.82 1.96 5.09
N PRO A 66 -11.84 2.60 3.91
CA PRO A 66 -11.32 3.96 3.76
C PRO A 66 -12.07 4.97 4.64
N VAL A 67 -11.37 6.03 4.98
CA VAL A 67 -11.99 7.22 5.57
C VAL A 67 -12.96 7.81 4.56
N CYS A 68 -14.11 8.27 5.02
CA CYS A 68 -15.17 8.80 4.16
C CYS A 68 -14.62 9.87 3.21
N GLY A 69 -14.87 9.69 1.91
CA GLY A 69 -14.41 10.59 0.87
C GLY A 69 -12.92 10.50 0.53
N GLN A 70 -12.20 9.53 1.09
CA GLN A 70 -10.77 9.37 0.88
C GLN A 70 -10.46 7.99 0.27
N PRO A 71 -9.34 7.85 -0.47
CA PRO A 71 -8.96 6.56 -1.02
C PRO A 71 -8.25 5.66 0.00
N PHE A 72 -7.85 6.18 1.16
CA PHE A 72 -7.03 5.48 2.14
C PHE A 72 -7.76 5.24 3.45
N THR A 73 -7.37 4.17 4.14
CA THR A 73 -7.80 3.86 5.49
C THR A 73 -6.98 4.64 6.51
N ARG A 74 -7.48 4.75 7.74
CA ARG A 74 -6.66 5.17 8.86
C ARG A 74 -5.66 4.06 9.18
N ALA A 75 -4.38 4.39 9.24
CA ALA A 75 -3.31 3.40 9.37
C ALA A 75 -1.98 4.04 9.79
N ILE A 76 -1.01 3.20 10.05
CA ILE A 76 0.41 3.58 10.08
C ILE A 76 1.00 3.13 8.75
N GLU A 77 1.63 4.02 8.02
CA GLU A 77 2.23 3.73 6.73
C GLU A 77 3.74 3.64 6.84
N VAL A 78 4.30 2.60 6.24
CA VAL A 78 5.73 2.51 5.92
C VAL A 78 5.86 2.80 4.43
N GLN A 79 6.55 3.89 4.10
CA GLN A 79 6.66 4.37 2.72
C GLN A 79 7.54 3.46 1.87
N VAL A 80 7.08 3.17 0.67
CA VAL A 80 7.80 2.38 -0.33
C VAL A 80 7.98 3.24 -1.58
N MET A 81 9.15 3.85 -1.71
CA MET A 81 9.47 4.75 -2.82
C MET A 81 10.69 4.28 -3.58
N LEU A 82 10.80 4.73 -4.82
CA LEU A 82 12.01 4.59 -5.61
C LEU A 82 12.93 5.79 -5.30
N GLY A 83 13.79 5.61 -4.29
CA GLY A 83 14.66 6.67 -3.80
C GLY A 83 13.93 7.65 -2.88
N ASP A 84 14.56 8.77 -2.63
CA ASP A 84 13.99 9.84 -1.84
C ASP A 84 13.12 10.75 -2.71
N ASP A 85 12.23 11.49 -2.07
CA ASP A 85 11.47 12.54 -2.73
C ASP A 85 12.43 13.54 -3.35
N PRO A 86 12.44 13.72 -4.69
CA PRO A 86 13.38 14.61 -5.35
C PRO A 86 13.27 16.07 -4.90
N ASP A 87 12.12 16.49 -4.42
CA ASP A 87 11.91 17.82 -3.89
C ASP A 87 12.33 17.95 -2.42
N GLY A 88 12.56 16.83 -1.75
CA GLY A 88 12.89 16.81 -0.33
C GLY A 88 11.83 17.40 0.57
N SER A 89 10.62 17.51 0.05
CA SER A 89 9.55 18.29 0.67
C SER A 89 8.58 17.44 1.50
N TYR A 90 8.63 16.13 1.37
CA TYR A 90 7.56 15.31 1.91
C TYR A 90 8.07 14.07 2.66
N THR A 91 8.48 13.03 1.94
CA THR A 91 8.84 11.77 2.59
C THR A 91 9.83 10.99 1.73
N GLY A 92 10.63 10.15 2.37
CA GLY A 92 11.55 9.24 1.70
C GLY A 92 11.17 7.79 1.91
N HIS A 93 11.87 6.91 1.20
CA HIS A 93 11.69 5.48 1.33
C HIS A 93 11.97 5.03 2.78
N GLY A 94 11.06 4.23 3.33
CA GLY A 94 11.17 3.69 4.67
C GLY A 94 10.67 4.62 5.78
N ASP A 95 10.27 5.83 5.46
CA ASP A 95 9.67 6.74 6.44
C ASP A 95 8.36 6.16 6.97
N ILE A 96 8.08 6.44 8.23
CA ILE A 96 6.89 5.94 8.94
C ILE A 96 6.05 7.12 9.38
N PHE A 97 4.78 7.11 9.03
CA PHE A 97 3.87 8.19 9.43
C PHE A 97 2.42 7.70 9.53
N SER A 98 1.59 8.49 10.21
CA SER A 98 0.18 8.15 10.35
C SER A 98 -0.63 8.65 9.16
N ILE A 99 -1.64 7.86 8.77
CA ILE A 99 -2.62 8.23 7.76
C ILE A 99 -3.93 8.51 8.49
N PHE A 100 -4.38 9.76 8.42
CA PHE A 100 -5.61 10.26 9.07
C PHE A 100 -5.65 9.97 10.59
N GLY A 101 -4.49 9.95 11.23
CA GLY A 101 -4.37 9.75 12.68
C GLY A 101 -3.59 10.87 13.33
N ASP A 102 -3.58 10.84 14.64
CA ASP A 102 -2.82 11.80 15.44
C ASP A 102 -1.35 11.39 15.61
#